data_c948e767975d3695fc13d9939a9cdd05
#
_entry.id   c948e767975d3695fc13d9939a9cdd05
#
_cell.length_a   1.000
_cell.length_b   1.000
_cell.length_c   1.000
_cell.angle_alpha   90.00
_cell.angle_beta   90.00
_cell.angle_gamma   90.00
#
_symmetry.space_group_name_H-M   'P 1'
#
loop_
_entity.id
_entity.type
_entity.pdbx_description
1 polymer ?
#
loop_
_entity_poly.entity_id
_entity_poly.type
_entity_poly.pdbx_seq_one_letter_code
_entity_poly.pdbx_strand_id
1 'polypeptide(L)'
;LASAMLAAAIALPAVAADQTKLYDPMAEAEKIVVPVELLSKDGAKPIGNVVIVKNAYGLAFYPQLKDLAPGLHGFHVHANPDCGLTEKGLGMKAGGHWDPDKTGNHSYPWDDKGHKGDLPSLYVNADGVANVPVLAPKLKTLDEVRSHALMIHVGGDNFHDHPAALGGGGARMACGVIK
;
A
#
# COMPACT_ATOMS: atom_id res chain seq x y z
N LEU A 1 51.95 60.91 -7.96
CA LEU A 1 51.61 60.07 -6.78
C LEU A 1 50.31 59.26 -7.06
N ALA A 2 50.44 58.02 -7.51
CA ALA A 2 49.35 57.15 -7.74
C ALA A 2 49.27 56.20 -6.55
N SER A 3 48.17 56.26 -5.78
CA SER A 3 47.88 55.30 -4.70
C SER A 3 47.21 54.07 -5.28
N ALA A 4 47.89 52.96 -5.20
CA ALA A 4 47.29 51.65 -5.51
C ALA A 4 46.51 51.15 -4.28
N MET A 5 45.18 51.00 -4.40
CA MET A 5 44.36 50.31 -3.41
C MET A 5 44.45 48.81 -3.63
N LEU A 6 45.00 48.11 -2.67
CA LEU A 6 45.02 46.64 -2.63
C LEU A 6 43.66 46.14 -2.07
N ALA A 7 42.83 45.58 -2.94
CA ALA A 7 41.60 44.93 -2.48
C ALA A 7 41.92 43.53 -1.98
N ALA A 8 41.82 43.33 -0.67
CA ALA A 8 41.94 42.02 -0.06
C ALA A 8 40.61 41.24 -0.29
N ALA A 9 40.64 40.22 -1.12
CA ALA A 9 39.53 39.28 -1.26
C ALA A 9 39.45 38.37 -0.02
N ILE A 10 38.44 38.55 0.81
CA ILE A 10 38.13 37.64 1.91
C ILE A 10 37.46 36.44 1.28
N ALA A 11 38.20 35.34 1.16
CA ALA A 11 37.64 34.04 0.83
C ALA A 11 36.84 33.51 2.04
N LEU A 12 35.52 33.55 1.95
CA LEU A 12 34.67 32.86 2.92
C LEU A 12 34.88 31.35 2.74
N PRO A 13 35.07 30.57 3.83
CA PRO A 13 35.13 29.13 3.71
C PRO A 13 33.78 28.64 3.18
N ALA A 14 33.80 27.94 2.06
CA ALA A 14 32.65 27.17 1.61
C ALA A 14 32.38 26.10 2.69
N VAL A 15 31.38 26.35 3.52
CA VAL A 15 30.81 25.28 4.35
C VAL A 15 30.24 24.26 3.34
N ALA A 16 30.97 23.17 3.15
CA ALA A 16 30.40 22.02 2.46
C ALA A 16 29.12 21.66 3.22
N ALA A 17 27.97 21.91 2.59
CA ALA A 17 26.71 21.44 3.12
C ALA A 17 26.88 19.94 3.27
N ASP A 18 26.90 19.46 4.52
CA ASP A 18 26.72 18.06 4.83
C ASP A 18 25.46 17.64 4.04
N GLN A 19 25.64 16.78 3.06
CA GLN A 19 24.54 16.18 2.31
C GLN A 19 23.82 15.32 3.33
N THR A 20 22.93 15.95 4.10
CA THR A 20 22.10 15.27 5.09
C THR A 20 21.45 14.12 4.35
N LYS A 21 21.85 12.91 4.71
CA LYS A 21 21.29 11.67 4.21
C LYS A 21 19.77 11.84 4.27
N LEU A 22 19.11 11.87 3.12
CA LEU A 22 17.67 12.04 3.05
C LEU A 22 17.03 10.94 3.93
N TYR A 23 16.12 11.34 4.81
CA TYR A 23 15.42 10.40 5.65
C TYR A 23 14.60 9.44 4.76
N ASP A 24 14.93 8.16 4.82
CA ASP A 24 14.17 7.09 4.17
C ASP A 24 13.51 6.24 5.28
N PRO A 25 12.20 6.36 5.47
CA PRO A 25 11.48 5.61 6.50
C PRO A 25 11.53 4.09 6.29
N MET A 26 11.92 3.62 5.11
CA MET A 26 11.99 2.19 4.78
C MET A 26 13.41 1.62 4.91
N ALA A 27 14.45 2.44 5.02
CA ALA A 27 15.85 1.97 4.93
C ALA A 27 16.23 0.97 6.04
N GLU A 28 15.83 1.24 7.27
CA GLU A 28 16.19 0.45 8.47
C GLU A 28 14.97 -0.17 9.16
N ALA A 29 13.76 0.00 8.63
CA ALA A 29 12.55 -0.52 9.22
C ALA A 29 12.41 -2.03 8.99
N GLU A 30 11.89 -2.73 9.99
CA GLU A 30 11.38 -4.08 9.81
C GLU A 30 10.21 -4.04 8.81
N LYS A 31 10.26 -4.90 7.80
CA LYS A 31 9.33 -4.84 6.67
C LYS A 31 9.00 -6.21 6.09
N ILE A 32 7.83 -6.30 5.46
CA ILE A 32 7.44 -7.40 4.60
C ILE A 32 7.37 -6.88 3.16
N VAL A 33 7.95 -7.60 2.21
CA VAL A 33 7.79 -7.33 0.78
C VAL A 33 6.79 -8.33 0.23
N VAL A 34 5.68 -7.82 -0.30
CA VAL A 34 4.59 -8.62 -0.87
C VAL A 34 4.63 -8.52 -2.39
N PRO A 35 5.08 -9.55 -3.10
CA PRO A 35 4.93 -9.60 -4.56
C PRO A 35 3.45 -9.62 -4.93
N VAL A 36 3.06 -8.78 -5.89
CA VAL A 36 1.67 -8.65 -6.35
C VAL A 36 1.58 -9.01 -7.82
N GLU A 37 0.55 -9.77 -8.14
CA GLU A 37 0.26 -10.23 -9.49
C GLU A 37 -1.12 -9.77 -9.95
N LEU A 38 -1.22 -9.33 -11.19
CA LEU A 38 -2.49 -9.12 -11.88
C LEU A 38 -3.12 -10.48 -12.17
N LEU A 39 -4.37 -10.66 -11.75
CA LEU A 39 -5.08 -11.93 -11.85
C LEU A 39 -5.69 -12.09 -13.26
N SER A 40 -5.56 -13.27 -13.82
CA SER A 40 -6.21 -13.65 -15.08
C SER A 40 -6.52 -15.15 -15.11
N LYS A 41 -7.43 -15.55 -16.01
CA LYS A 41 -7.75 -16.97 -16.22
C LYS A 41 -6.61 -17.73 -16.87
N ASP A 42 -5.78 -17.02 -17.65
CA ASP A 42 -4.67 -17.58 -18.41
C ASP A 42 -3.34 -17.59 -17.62
N GLY A 43 -3.40 -17.20 -16.37
CA GLY A 43 -2.24 -17.10 -15.47
C GLY A 43 -2.05 -15.69 -14.91
N ALA A 44 -1.38 -15.60 -13.78
CA ALA A 44 -1.10 -14.33 -13.12
C ALA A 44 0.15 -13.65 -13.72
N LYS A 45 0.16 -12.31 -13.77
CA LYS A 45 1.27 -11.50 -14.26
C LYS A 45 1.85 -10.66 -13.13
N PRO A 46 3.16 -10.75 -12.82
CA PRO A 46 3.80 -9.88 -11.84
C PRO A 46 3.68 -8.40 -12.23
N ILE A 47 3.25 -7.56 -11.29
CA ILE A 47 3.06 -6.11 -11.49
C ILE A 47 3.85 -5.24 -10.51
N GLY A 48 4.64 -5.84 -9.65
CA GLY A 48 5.48 -5.17 -8.66
C GLY A 48 5.27 -5.70 -7.25
N ASN A 49 5.55 -4.85 -6.26
CA ASN A 49 5.48 -5.22 -4.86
C ASN A 49 4.71 -4.17 -4.05
N VAL A 50 4.20 -4.58 -2.89
CA VAL A 50 3.82 -3.68 -1.80
C VAL A 50 4.74 -3.95 -0.63
N VAL A 51 5.41 -2.91 -0.12
CA VAL A 51 6.24 -3.00 1.09
C VAL A 51 5.41 -2.58 2.28
N ILE A 52 5.30 -3.46 3.28
CA ILE A 52 4.58 -3.19 4.53
C ILE A 52 5.60 -2.89 5.61
N VAL A 53 5.45 -1.74 6.28
CA VAL A 53 6.37 -1.24 7.29
C VAL A 53 5.60 -0.86 8.55
N LYS A 54 6.12 -1.25 9.71
CA LYS A 54 5.56 -0.82 10.99
C LYS A 54 6.01 0.61 11.32
N ASN A 55 5.08 1.43 11.79
CA ASN A 55 5.37 2.75 12.38
C ASN A 55 4.55 2.99 13.66
N ALA A 56 4.70 4.17 14.27
CA ALA A 56 4.04 4.51 15.54
C ALA A 56 2.50 4.51 15.46
N TYR A 57 1.93 4.69 14.28
CA TYR A 57 0.48 4.84 14.08
C TYR A 57 -0.20 3.58 13.54
N GLY A 58 0.55 2.59 13.08
CA GLY A 58 0.04 1.36 12.50
C GLY A 58 0.96 0.79 11.43
N LEU A 59 0.43 -0.01 10.51
CA LEU A 59 1.19 -0.48 9.36
C LEU A 59 1.01 0.47 8.17
N ALA A 60 2.11 0.87 7.57
CA ALA A 60 2.11 1.63 6.32
C ALA A 60 2.38 0.68 5.14
N PHE A 61 1.58 0.81 4.10
CA PHE A 61 1.68 0.03 2.87
C PHE A 61 2.22 0.93 1.77
N TYR A 62 3.39 0.61 1.26
CA TYR A 62 4.08 1.34 0.20
C TYR A 62 3.94 0.57 -1.12
N PRO A 63 2.96 0.89 -1.96
CA PRO A 63 2.83 0.25 -3.27
C PRO A 63 3.95 0.70 -4.21
N GLN A 64 4.43 -0.24 -5.00
CA GLN A 64 5.38 -0.08 -6.09
C GLN A 64 4.86 -0.91 -7.25
N LEU A 65 3.68 -0.55 -7.76
CA LEU A 65 2.91 -1.33 -8.72
C LEU A 65 2.74 -0.59 -10.03
N LYS A 66 2.59 -1.35 -11.11
CA LYS A 66 2.32 -0.85 -12.47
C LYS A 66 1.28 -1.72 -13.17
N ASP A 67 0.90 -1.30 -14.37
CA ASP A 67 -0.03 -2.04 -15.24
C ASP A 67 -1.43 -2.23 -14.62
N LEU A 68 -1.84 -1.29 -13.76
CA LEU A 68 -3.17 -1.24 -13.17
C LEU A 68 -4.08 -0.25 -13.91
N ALA A 69 -5.39 -0.43 -13.83
CA ALA A 69 -6.35 0.55 -14.33
C ALA A 69 -6.26 1.83 -13.49
N PRO A 70 -6.25 3.04 -14.11
CA PRO A 70 -6.25 4.30 -13.36
C PRO A 70 -7.50 4.49 -12.50
N GLY A 71 -7.34 5.11 -11.33
CA GLY A 71 -8.44 5.46 -10.43
C GLY A 71 -8.19 5.05 -8.97
N LEU A 72 -9.26 5.08 -8.20
CA LEU A 72 -9.28 4.56 -6.83
C LEU A 72 -9.80 3.13 -6.84
N HIS A 73 -9.12 2.25 -6.12
CA HIS A 73 -9.44 0.83 -6.03
C HIS A 73 -9.63 0.40 -4.59
N GLY A 74 -10.60 -0.48 -4.34
CA GLY A 74 -10.71 -1.18 -3.08
C GLY A 74 -9.41 -1.95 -2.80
N PHE A 75 -8.90 -1.81 -1.59
CA PHE A 75 -7.61 -2.34 -1.17
C PHE A 75 -7.76 -2.95 0.22
N HIS A 76 -7.60 -4.26 0.33
CA HIS A 76 -7.94 -4.97 1.56
C HIS A 76 -6.99 -6.12 1.85
N VAL A 77 -6.85 -6.46 3.14
CA VAL A 77 -6.30 -7.74 3.58
C VAL A 77 -7.43 -8.77 3.62
N HIS A 78 -7.27 -9.88 2.92
CA HIS A 78 -8.20 -11.00 2.86
C HIS A 78 -7.76 -12.15 3.76
N ALA A 79 -8.72 -12.98 4.16
CA ALA A 79 -8.58 -13.97 5.23
C ALA A 79 -7.51 -15.04 4.96
N ASN A 80 -7.37 -15.53 3.73
CA ASN A 80 -6.54 -16.69 3.41
C ASN A 80 -5.31 -16.30 2.57
N PRO A 81 -4.14 -16.95 2.78
CA PRO A 81 -2.92 -16.69 2.00
C PRO A 81 -2.94 -17.41 0.64
N ASP A 82 -4.00 -17.26 -0.13
CA ASP A 82 -4.19 -17.96 -1.41
C ASP A 82 -4.89 -17.07 -2.44
N CYS A 83 -4.16 -16.64 -3.46
CA CYS A 83 -4.67 -15.82 -4.57
C CYS A 83 -5.36 -16.63 -5.67
N GLY A 84 -5.58 -17.92 -5.48
CA GLY A 84 -6.13 -18.83 -6.48
C GLY A 84 -7.57 -18.54 -6.89
N LEU A 85 -7.92 -18.98 -8.08
CA LEU A 85 -9.28 -18.90 -8.61
C LEU A 85 -10.16 -20.03 -8.06
N THR A 86 -11.48 -19.81 -8.05
CA THR A 86 -12.52 -20.82 -7.87
C THR A 86 -13.55 -20.70 -9.00
N GLU A 87 -14.58 -21.55 -9.00
CA GLU A 87 -15.76 -21.40 -9.89
C GLU A 87 -16.42 -20.00 -9.76
N LYS A 88 -16.29 -19.35 -8.59
CA LYS A 88 -16.86 -18.01 -8.34
C LYS A 88 -16.02 -16.86 -8.91
N GLY A 89 -14.79 -17.12 -9.35
CA GLY A 89 -13.93 -16.11 -9.96
C GLY A 89 -12.48 -16.10 -9.52
N LEU A 90 -11.76 -15.10 -10.01
CA LEU A 90 -10.33 -14.87 -9.74
C LEU A 90 -10.11 -14.48 -8.28
N GLY A 91 -9.02 -14.97 -7.67
CA GLY A 91 -8.61 -14.62 -6.31
C GLY A 91 -9.56 -15.07 -5.21
N MET A 92 -10.59 -15.86 -5.53
CA MET A 92 -11.64 -16.21 -4.57
C MET A 92 -11.19 -17.14 -3.45
N LYS A 93 -10.07 -17.85 -3.61
CA LYS A 93 -9.49 -18.65 -2.53
C LYS A 93 -8.97 -17.80 -1.36
N ALA A 94 -8.71 -16.51 -1.58
CA ALA A 94 -8.33 -15.59 -0.51
C ALA A 94 -9.45 -15.36 0.53
N GLY A 95 -10.67 -15.80 0.25
CA GLY A 95 -11.80 -15.61 1.17
C GLY A 95 -12.35 -14.18 1.14
N GLY A 96 -13.05 -13.79 2.20
CA GLY A 96 -13.54 -12.42 2.42
C GLY A 96 -12.47 -11.49 3.00
N HIS A 97 -12.85 -10.25 3.28
CA HIS A 97 -12.01 -9.33 4.06
C HIS A 97 -11.67 -9.96 5.41
N TRP A 98 -10.43 -9.78 5.86
CA TRP A 98 -10.00 -10.32 7.14
C TRP A 98 -10.73 -9.65 8.30
N ASP A 99 -11.54 -10.42 9.01
CA ASP A 99 -12.42 -9.96 10.09
C ASP A 99 -12.29 -10.89 11.31
N PRO A 100 -11.16 -10.84 12.05
CA PRO A 100 -10.92 -11.69 13.21
C PRO A 100 -11.90 -11.41 14.35
N ASP A 101 -12.39 -10.19 14.45
CA ASP A 101 -13.31 -9.74 15.49
C ASP A 101 -14.78 -10.04 15.16
N LYS A 102 -15.05 -10.61 13.96
CA LYS A 102 -16.39 -10.99 13.47
C LYS A 102 -17.38 -9.82 13.51
N THR A 103 -16.92 -8.65 13.11
CA THR A 103 -17.74 -7.45 13.04
C THR A 103 -18.83 -7.56 11.99
N GLY A 104 -18.53 -8.27 10.88
CA GLY A 104 -19.44 -8.48 9.76
C GLY A 104 -19.81 -7.22 8.99
N ASN A 105 -19.04 -6.13 9.18
CA ASN A 105 -19.29 -4.83 8.55
C ASN A 105 -18.05 -4.35 7.80
N HIS A 106 -18.27 -3.79 6.62
CA HIS A 106 -17.25 -3.02 5.91
C HIS A 106 -17.29 -1.57 6.37
N SER A 107 -16.14 -0.98 6.72
CA SER A 107 -16.08 0.38 7.24
C SER A 107 -14.71 1.03 6.99
N TYR A 108 -14.55 2.24 7.52
CA TYR A 108 -13.30 3.02 7.42
C TYR A 108 -12.11 2.29 8.05
N PRO A 109 -10.89 2.52 7.54
CA PRO A 109 -9.66 1.91 8.06
C PRO A 109 -9.36 2.19 9.54
N TRP A 110 -10.01 3.20 10.11
CA TRP A 110 -9.85 3.62 11.50
C TRP A 110 -11.08 3.31 12.39
N ASP A 111 -12.10 2.66 11.83
CA ASP A 111 -13.31 2.27 12.57
C ASP A 111 -13.22 0.83 13.07
N ASP A 112 -13.24 0.66 14.40
CA ASP A 112 -13.14 -0.65 15.05
C ASP A 112 -14.38 -1.55 14.81
N LYS A 113 -15.46 -0.99 14.27
CA LYS A 113 -16.66 -1.73 13.91
C LYS A 113 -16.60 -2.34 12.51
N GLY A 114 -15.58 -1.99 11.72
CA GLY A 114 -15.33 -2.56 10.41
C GLY A 114 -14.33 -3.71 10.45
N HIS A 115 -14.24 -4.46 9.34
CA HIS A 115 -13.25 -5.53 9.20
C HIS A 115 -11.84 -5.01 9.49
N LYS A 116 -11.01 -5.81 10.16
CA LYS A 116 -9.63 -5.43 10.43
C LYS A 116 -8.79 -5.28 9.16
N GLY A 117 -9.16 -6.00 8.12
CA GLY A 117 -8.51 -5.95 6.80
C GLY A 117 -8.93 -4.79 5.90
N ASP A 118 -9.85 -3.91 6.31
CA ASP A 118 -10.22 -2.73 5.52
C ASP A 118 -9.09 -1.70 5.56
N LEU A 119 -8.51 -1.40 4.38
CA LEU A 119 -7.43 -0.43 4.20
C LEU A 119 -7.95 0.82 3.49
N PRO A 120 -7.21 1.95 3.51
CA PRO A 120 -7.51 3.06 2.61
C PRO A 120 -7.44 2.63 1.15
N SER A 121 -8.27 3.24 0.29
CA SER A 121 -8.25 2.95 -1.15
C SER A 121 -6.87 3.11 -1.76
N LEU A 122 -6.52 2.24 -2.69
CA LEU A 122 -5.32 2.36 -3.50
C LEU A 122 -5.55 3.36 -4.63
N TYR A 123 -4.68 4.36 -4.73
CA TYR A 123 -4.69 5.29 -5.86
C TYR A 123 -3.74 4.80 -6.97
N VAL A 124 -4.27 4.75 -8.18
CA VAL A 124 -3.53 4.45 -9.41
C VAL A 124 -3.59 5.70 -10.31
N ASN A 125 -2.45 6.22 -10.71
CA ASN A 125 -2.36 7.40 -11.57
C ASN A 125 -2.73 7.10 -13.04
N ALA A 126 -2.74 8.13 -13.89
CA ALA A 126 -3.10 8.01 -15.31
C ALA A 126 -2.19 7.06 -16.11
N ASP A 127 -0.96 6.84 -15.64
CA ASP A 127 0.02 5.94 -16.28
C ASP A 127 -0.10 4.48 -15.80
N GLY A 128 -1.10 4.18 -14.98
CA GLY A 128 -1.31 2.84 -14.42
C GLY A 128 -0.36 2.47 -13.29
N VAL A 129 0.22 3.48 -12.63
CA VAL A 129 1.19 3.30 -11.53
C VAL A 129 0.55 3.61 -10.19
N ALA A 130 0.74 2.72 -9.21
CA ALA A 130 0.41 2.94 -7.81
C ALA A 130 1.70 3.04 -6.99
N ASN A 131 1.96 4.23 -6.43
CA ASN A 131 3.15 4.53 -5.62
C ASN A 131 2.86 5.48 -4.45
N VAL A 132 1.60 5.73 -4.14
CA VAL A 132 1.19 6.54 -2.99
C VAL A 132 0.96 5.63 -1.79
N PRO A 133 1.69 5.80 -0.68
CA PRO A 133 1.54 4.96 0.49
C PRO A 133 0.21 5.23 1.21
N VAL A 134 -0.29 4.21 1.89
CA VAL A 134 -1.47 4.29 2.75
C VAL A 134 -1.15 3.78 4.16
N LEU A 135 -1.83 4.31 5.16
CA LEU A 135 -1.68 3.93 6.56
C LEU A 135 -2.91 3.14 7.03
N ALA A 136 -2.67 1.97 7.63
CA ALA A 136 -3.68 1.12 8.24
C ALA A 136 -3.56 1.19 9.78
N PRO A 137 -4.28 2.09 10.44
CA PRO A 137 -4.09 2.34 11.88
C PRO A 137 -4.61 1.21 12.76
N LYS A 138 -5.49 0.34 12.28
CA LYS A 138 -5.96 -0.84 13.02
C LYS A 138 -4.94 -1.96 13.10
N LEU A 139 -4.02 -2.03 12.13
CA LEU A 139 -2.95 -3.04 12.08
C LEU A 139 -1.73 -2.53 12.84
N LYS A 140 -1.26 -3.29 13.84
CA LYS A 140 -0.23 -2.83 14.77
C LYS A 140 1.12 -3.53 14.60
N THR A 141 1.11 -4.77 14.13
CA THR A 141 2.33 -5.57 13.97
C THR A 141 2.38 -6.23 12.60
N LEU A 142 3.58 -6.51 12.11
CA LEU A 142 3.76 -7.22 10.85
C LEU A 142 3.24 -8.65 10.93
N ASP A 143 3.34 -9.28 12.09
CA ASP A 143 2.88 -10.66 12.29
C ASP A 143 1.36 -10.80 12.16
N GLU A 144 0.59 -9.74 12.46
CA GLU A 144 -0.87 -9.77 12.29
C GLU A 144 -1.30 -10.02 10.82
N VAL A 145 -0.54 -9.50 9.86
CA VAL A 145 -0.90 -9.60 8.43
C VAL A 145 -0.26 -10.78 7.72
N ARG A 146 0.68 -11.48 8.37
CA ARG A 146 1.27 -12.71 7.80
C ARG A 146 0.20 -13.79 7.63
N SER A 147 0.38 -14.63 6.62
CA SER A 147 -0.57 -15.70 6.29
C SER A 147 -1.96 -15.20 5.88
N HIS A 148 -1.98 -14.04 5.24
CA HIS A 148 -3.14 -13.44 4.59
C HIS A 148 -2.83 -13.08 3.13
N ALA A 149 -3.82 -12.60 2.39
CA ALA A 149 -3.62 -12.09 1.04
C ALA A 149 -3.96 -10.59 0.98
N LEU A 150 -3.11 -9.84 0.29
CA LEU A 150 -3.37 -8.45 -0.08
C LEU A 150 -4.13 -8.43 -1.40
N MET A 151 -5.28 -7.75 -1.44
CA MET A 151 -6.18 -7.75 -2.57
C MET A 151 -6.44 -6.34 -3.08
N ILE A 152 -6.40 -6.18 -4.41
CA ILE A 152 -6.81 -4.97 -5.12
C ILE A 152 -8.03 -5.31 -5.97
N HIS A 153 -9.08 -4.49 -5.83
CA HIS A 153 -10.35 -4.68 -6.53
C HIS A 153 -10.46 -3.83 -7.80
N VAL A 154 -11.34 -4.23 -8.71
CA VAL A 154 -11.61 -3.47 -9.94
C VAL A 154 -12.30 -2.15 -9.64
N GLY A 155 -13.26 -2.14 -8.73
CA GLY A 155 -13.98 -0.95 -8.30
C GLY A 155 -13.28 -0.20 -7.18
N GLY A 156 -13.83 0.97 -6.83
CA GLY A 156 -13.39 1.79 -5.71
C GLY A 156 -13.81 1.24 -4.35
N ASP A 157 -13.83 2.12 -3.36
CA ASP A 157 -14.29 1.80 -2.02
C ASP A 157 -15.04 3.00 -1.43
N ASN A 158 -16.31 2.79 -1.06
CA ASN A 158 -17.11 3.80 -0.38
C ASN A 158 -17.07 3.66 1.16
N PHE A 159 -16.30 2.70 1.68
CA PHE A 159 -16.13 2.41 3.12
C PHE A 159 -17.43 2.05 3.85
N HIS A 160 -18.38 1.46 3.12
CA HIS A 160 -19.72 1.10 3.61
C HIS A 160 -20.21 -0.18 2.93
N ASP A 161 -21.26 -0.79 3.49
CA ASP A 161 -21.97 -1.92 2.86
C ASP A 161 -23.15 -1.46 2.00
N HIS A 162 -23.39 -0.18 1.90
CA HIS A 162 -24.47 0.45 1.11
C HIS A 162 -23.95 1.61 0.26
N PRO A 163 -24.44 1.79 -0.98
CA PRO A 163 -25.46 1.00 -1.67
C PRO A 163 -24.95 -0.33 -2.22
N ALA A 164 -23.65 -0.58 -2.19
CA ALA A 164 -23.03 -1.85 -2.61
C ALA A 164 -22.23 -2.43 -1.45
N ALA A 165 -22.35 -3.75 -1.25
CA ALA A 165 -21.63 -4.46 -0.21
C ALA A 165 -20.11 -4.34 -0.37
N LEU A 166 -19.38 -4.37 0.76
CA LEU A 166 -17.92 -4.40 0.80
C LEU A 166 -17.28 -3.23 0.04
N GLY A 167 -17.84 -2.02 0.22
CA GLY A 167 -17.35 -0.80 -0.42
C GLY A 167 -17.61 -0.67 -1.91
N GLY A 168 -18.24 -1.68 -2.53
CA GLY A 168 -18.48 -1.69 -3.97
C GLY A 168 -17.25 -2.06 -4.81
N GLY A 169 -16.19 -2.58 -4.20
CA GLY A 169 -14.95 -2.98 -4.89
C GLY A 169 -15.15 -4.01 -6.00
N GLY A 170 -16.13 -4.91 -5.85
CA GLY A 170 -16.50 -5.87 -6.87
C GLY A 170 -15.41 -6.91 -7.15
N ALA A 171 -15.13 -7.15 -8.44
CA ALA A 171 -14.19 -8.17 -8.87
C ALA A 171 -12.76 -7.92 -8.36
N ARG A 172 -11.99 -9.00 -8.22
CA ARG A 172 -10.61 -8.98 -7.75
C ARG A 172 -9.68 -8.84 -8.94
N MET A 173 -8.85 -7.79 -8.94
CA MET A 173 -7.99 -7.42 -10.03
C MET A 173 -6.55 -7.92 -9.84
N ALA A 174 -6.00 -7.72 -8.65
CA ALA A 174 -4.64 -8.13 -8.33
C ALA A 174 -4.53 -8.64 -6.90
N CYS A 175 -3.57 -9.52 -6.65
CA CYS A 175 -3.41 -10.21 -5.37
C CYS A 175 -1.94 -10.50 -5.07
N GLY A 176 -1.59 -10.48 -3.78
CA GLY A 176 -0.29 -10.90 -3.29
C GLY A 176 -0.41 -11.62 -1.95
N VAL A 177 0.31 -12.73 -1.76
CA VAL A 177 0.33 -13.45 -0.47
C VAL A 177 1.36 -12.81 0.45
N ILE A 178 0.94 -12.47 1.66
CA ILE A 178 1.78 -11.88 2.72
C ILE A 178 2.45 -13.04 3.50
N LYS A 179 3.76 -13.15 3.39
CA LYS A 179 4.57 -14.22 4.01
C LYS A 179 5.37 -13.73 5.20
#